data_18fa15c1653691925dcb3a0a53d67c81
#
_entry.id   18fa15c1653691925dcb3a0a53d67c81
#
_cell.length_a   1.000
_cell.length_b   1.000
_cell.length_c   1.000
_cell.angle_alpha   90.00
_cell.angle_beta   90.00
_cell.angle_gamma   90.00
#
_symmetry.space_group_name_H-M   'P 1'
#
loop_
_entity.id
_entity.type
_entity.pdbx_description
1 polymer ?
#
loop_
_entity_poly.entity_id
_entity_poly.type
_entity_poly.pdbx_seq_one_letter_code
_entity_poly.pdbx_strand_id
1 'polypeptide(L)'
;MAVIRKNFRYKLIKNFFSSDELKLLQKYCLNLIKDPSAMASQRTEPSFCPAFYDDLLMNTILDYKKEIVEKACGLKLFKTYTYWRYYGFGSELLKHRDRPACEISITACINKTRKIEIPIGSALLYLGVEDQHARPGLYQGDGMAQLFMHYVDQHGPFAHHQEDNYLKNTKMKQSPEDDDYAINVLKINYAGDDFKY
;
A
#
# COMPACT_ATOMS: atom_id res chain seq x y z
N MET A 1 -8.79 15.61 -21.55
CA MET A 1 -9.29 15.37 -20.18
C MET A 1 -9.94 14.00 -20.16
N ALA A 2 -9.41 13.09 -19.42
CA ALA A 2 -9.84 11.69 -19.46
C ALA A 2 -11.29 11.50 -19.02
N VAL A 3 -11.98 10.58 -19.69
CA VAL A 3 -13.40 10.21 -19.48
C VAL A 3 -13.71 9.82 -18.02
N ILE A 4 -12.68 9.40 -17.26
CA ILE A 4 -12.80 9.04 -15.84
C ILE A 4 -13.34 10.18 -14.98
N ARG A 5 -12.96 11.42 -15.21
CA ARG A 5 -13.31 12.56 -14.36
C ARG A 5 -14.79 12.91 -14.31
N LYS A 6 -15.61 12.40 -15.24
CA LYS A 6 -17.06 12.69 -15.27
C LYS A 6 -17.93 11.67 -14.54
N ASN A 7 -17.51 10.40 -14.40
CA ASN A 7 -18.39 9.32 -13.94
C ASN A 7 -17.80 8.37 -12.89
N PHE A 8 -16.62 8.66 -12.34
CA PHE A 8 -15.92 7.69 -11.54
C PHE A 8 -15.21 8.35 -10.35
N ARG A 9 -15.63 8.02 -9.15
CA ARG A 9 -14.92 8.33 -7.91
C ARG A 9 -14.09 7.17 -7.42
N TYR A 10 -14.68 5.97 -7.41
CA TYR A 10 -13.98 4.76 -6.99
C TYR A 10 -14.63 3.52 -7.62
N LYS A 11 -13.88 2.45 -7.75
CA LYS A 11 -14.36 1.17 -8.27
C LYS A 11 -13.79 0.00 -7.47
N LEU A 12 -14.67 -0.84 -6.93
CA LEU A 12 -14.26 -2.09 -6.29
C LEU A 12 -13.99 -3.16 -7.35
N ILE A 13 -12.77 -3.68 -7.38
CA ILE A 13 -12.35 -4.80 -8.21
C ILE A 13 -12.35 -6.05 -7.33
N LYS A 14 -13.39 -6.87 -7.45
CA LYS A 14 -13.49 -8.15 -6.73
C LYS A 14 -12.52 -9.16 -7.33
N ASN A 15 -12.02 -10.08 -6.50
CA ASN A 15 -11.07 -11.13 -6.92
C ASN A 15 -9.87 -10.56 -7.70
N PHE A 16 -9.35 -9.44 -7.23
CA PHE A 16 -8.17 -8.80 -7.81
C PHE A 16 -6.94 -9.71 -7.73
N PHE A 17 -6.82 -10.46 -6.64
CA PHE A 17 -5.88 -11.55 -6.48
C PHE A 17 -6.59 -12.90 -6.59
N SER A 18 -5.95 -13.86 -7.27
CA SER A 18 -6.32 -15.27 -7.17
C SER A 18 -6.02 -15.80 -5.77
N SER A 19 -6.56 -16.98 -5.45
CA SER A 19 -6.32 -17.62 -4.15
C SER A 19 -4.83 -17.91 -3.90
N ASP A 20 -4.09 -18.28 -4.93
CA ASP A 20 -2.68 -18.66 -4.79
C ASP A 20 -1.77 -17.42 -4.73
N GLU A 21 -2.06 -16.39 -5.53
CA GLU A 21 -1.40 -15.08 -5.39
C GLU A 21 -1.61 -14.54 -3.97
N LEU A 22 -2.82 -14.62 -3.46
CA LEU A 22 -3.15 -14.12 -2.14
C LEU A 22 -2.40 -14.85 -1.03
N LYS A 23 -2.35 -16.20 -1.08
CA LYS A 23 -1.57 -17.01 -0.13
C LYS A 23 -0.09 -16.66 -0.16
N LEU A 24 0.47 -16.48 -1.37
CA LEU A 24 1.87 -16.08 -1.55
C LEU A 24 2.13 -14.72 -0.91
N LEU A 25 1.30 -13.73 -1.21
CA LEU A 25 1.43 -12.37 -0.69
C LEU A 25 1.28 -12.32 0.84
N GLN A 26 0.32 -13.06 1.40
CA GLN A 26 0.14 -13.17 2.84
C GLN A 26 1.39 -13.72 3.52
N LYS A 27 1.94 -14.82 2.99
CA LYS A 27 3.15 -15.43 3.54
C LYS A 27 4.36 -14.50 3.41
N TYR A 28 4.50 -13.83 2.28
CA TYR A 28 5.57 -12.87 2.04
C TYR A 28 5.52 -11.71 3.03
N CYS A 29 4.38 -11.04 3.18
CA CYS A 29 4.21 -9.94 4.11
C CYS A 29 4.51 -10.37 5.56
N LEU A 30 3.99 -11.55 5.98
CA LEU A 30 4.23 -12.07 7.32
C LEU A 30 5.71 -12.43 7.58
N ASN A 31 6.43 -12.87 6.57
CA ASN A 31 7.86 -13.14 6.72
C ASN A 31 8.65 -11.83 6.87
N LEU A 32 8.34 -10.81 6.06
CA LEU A 32 9.03 -9.53 6.14
C LEU A 32 8.83 -8.81 7.47
N ILE A 33 7.62 -8.80 8.01
CA ILE A 33 7.36 -8.16 9.32
C ILE A 33 7.98 -8.90 10.51
N LYS A 34 8.42 -10.15 10.31
CA LYS A 34 9.14 -10.95 11.32
C LYS A 34 10.66 -10.86 11.17
N ASP A 35 11.15 -10.30 10.08
CA ASP A 35 12.58 -10.15 9.82
C ASP A 35 13.09 -8.79 10.32
N PRO A 36 13.85 -8.75 11.41
CA PRO A 36 14.37 -7.50 11.95
C PRO A 36 15.26 -6.74 10.95
N SER A 37 15.99 -7.46 10.07
CA SER A 37 16.85 -6.82 9.07
C SER A 37 16.06 -6.14 7.97
N ALA A 38 14.95 -6.73 7.54
CA ALA A 38 14.04 -6.10 6.58
C ALA A 38 13.34 -4.89 7.19
N MET A 39 12.98 -4.98 8.47
CA MET A 39 12.32 -3.89 9.18
C MET A 39 13.24 -2.69 9.44
N ALA A 40 14.49 -2.92 9.81
CA ALA A 40 15.47 -1.87 10.07
C ALA A 40 15.77 -1.01 8.83
N SER A 41 15.54 -1.53 7.63
CA SER A 41 15.75 -0.80 6.37
C SER A 41 14.53 0.03 5.92
N GLN A 42 13.40 -0.08 6.61
CA GLN A 42 12.15 0.54 6.19
C GLN A 42 11.71 1.65 7.14
N ARG A 43 11.09 2.69 6.58
CA ARG A 43 10.49 3.74 7.40
C ARG A 43 9.21 3.24 8.07
N THR A 44 9.15 3.46 9.37
CA THR A 44 7.89 3.45 10.11
C THR A 44 7.41 4.90 10.22
N GLU A 45 6.19 5.16 9.80
CA GLU A 45 5.58 6.46 10.05
C GLU A 45 5.05 6.58 11.49
N PRO A 46 4.71 7.80 11.96
CA PRO A 46 4.19 8.02 13.31
C PRO A 46 2.97 7.18 13.69
N SER A 47 2.33 6.57 12.72
CA SER A 47 1.17 5.67 12.90
C SER A 47 1.53 4.26 13.36
N PHE A 48 2.76 4.00 13.78
CA PHE A 48 3.20 2.70 14.32
C PHE A 48 2.94 1.49 13.41
N CYS A 49 3.08 1.66 12.10
CA CYS A 49 2.86 0.61 11.11
C CYS A 49 4.15 0.33 10.36
N PRO A 50 4.62 -0.92 10.31
CA PRO A 50 5.62 -1.30 9.30
C PRO A 50 5.17 -0.92 7.90
N ALA A 51 6.06 -0.27 7.16
CA ALA A 51 5.76 0.21 5.82
C ALA A 51 6.95 -0.05 4.90
N PHE A 52 6.68 -0.56 3.71
CA PHE A 52 7.67 -0.94 2.72
C PHE A 52 7.38 -0.22 1.41
N TYR A 53 8.35 0.53 0.97
CA TYR A 53 8.28 1.31 -0.26
C TYR A 53 9.08 0.63 -1.37
N ASP A 54 8.51 0.59 -2.57
CA ASP A 54 9.18 0.12 -3.79
C ASP A 54 9.72 -1.32 -3.67
N ASP A 55 8.97 -2.18 -2.99
CA ASP A 55 9.29 -3.59 -2.79
C ASP A 55 9.29 -4.36 -4.13
N LEU A 56 10.33 -5.16 -4.37
CA LEU A 56 10.52 -5.83 -5.65
C LEU A 56 9.37 -6.78 -6.03
N LEU A 57 8.86 -7.58 -5.06
CA LEU A 57 7.72 -8.46 -5.34
C LEU A 57 6.46 -7.64 -5.62
N MET A 58 6.22 -6.60 -4.83
CA MET A 58 5.04 -5.74 -5.02
C MET A 58 5.10 -4.96 -6.34
N ASN A 59 6.29 -4.54 -6.77
CA ASN A 59 6.49 -3.92 -8.09
C ASN A 59 6.26 -4.91 -9.23
N THR A 60 6.61 -6.17 -9.04
CA THR A 60 6.28 -7.24 -10.01
C THR A 60 4.76 -7.43 -10.11
N ILE A 61 4.06 -7.38 -8.98
CA ILE A 61 2.59 -7.40 -8.94
C ILE A 61 1.98 -6.15 -9.59
N LEU A 62 2.59 -4.98 -9.41
CA LEU A 62 2.18 -3.74 -10.07
C LEU A 62 2.17 -3.89 -11.60
N ASP A 63 3.25 -4.44 -12.17
CA ASP A 63 3.34 -4.74 -13.60
C ASP A 63 2.31 -5.79 -14.03
N TYR A 64 2.25 -6.89 -13.32
CA TYR A 64 1.38 -8.02 -13.64
C TYR A 64 -0.10 -7.66 -13.62
N LYS A 65 -0.54 -6.80 -12.71
CA LYS A 65 -1.93 -6.36 -12.56
C LYS A 65 -2.30 -5.14 -13.40
N LYS A 66 -1.34 -4.51 -14.07
CA LYS A 66 -1.53 -3.26 -14.80
C LYS A 66 -2.68 -3.33 -15.82
N GLU A 67 -2.77 -4.39 -16.62
CA GLU A 67 -3.84 -4.53 -17.61
C GLU A 67 -5.24 -4.60 -16.99
N ILE A 68 -5.36 -5.22 -15.81
CA ILE A 68 -6.63 -5.28 -15.06
C ILE A 68 -7.02 -3.86 -14.61
N VAL A 69 -6.06 -3.08 -14.15
CA VAL A 69 -6.28 -1.70 -13.72
C VAL A 69 -6.64 -0.82 -14.92
N GLU A 70 -5.89 -0.89 -16.03
CA GLU A 70 -6.18 -0.18 -17.29
C GLU A 70 -7.62 -0.48 -17.78
N LYS A 71 -8.00 -1.75 -17.80
CA LYS A 71 -9.36 -2.16 -18.17
C LYS A 71 -10.42 -1.63 -17.21
N ALA A 72 -10.09 -1.54 -15.91
CA ALA A 72 -11.01 -1.04 -14.91
C ALA A 72 -11.22 0.47 -15.00
N CYS A 73 -10.19 1.24 -15.32
CA CYS A 73 -10.24 2.70 -15.43
C CYS A 73 -10.43 3.23 -16.85
N GLY A 74 -10.20 2.41 -17.87
CA GLY A 74 -10.34 2.81 -19.28
C GLY A 74 -9.18 3.68 -19.79
N LEU A 75 -8.04 3.71 -19.10
CA LEU A 75 -6.86 4.50 -19.44
C LEU A 75 -5.69 3.58 -19.78
N LYS A 76 -4.72 4.11 -20.52
CA LYS A 76 -3.37 3.56 -20.62
C LYS A 76 -2.50 4.17 -19.53
N LEU A 77 -1.79 3.33 -18.80
CA LEU A 77 -1.11 3.72 -17.58
C LEU A 77 0.40 3.52 -17.65
N PHE A 78 1.15 4.47 -17.10
CA PHE A 78 2.51 4.23 -16.64
C PHE A 78 2.48 3.83 -15.17
N LYS A 79 3.28 2.85 -14.78
CA LYS A 79 3.52 2.53 -13.37
C LYS A 79 4.37 3.62 -12.73
N THR A 80 4.18 3.80 -11.43
CA THR A 80 5.03 4.68 -10.64
C THR A 80 5.76 3.89 -9.57
N TYR A 81 5.09 3.47 -8.52
CA TYR A 81 5.68 2.68 -7.43
C TYR A 81 4.63 1.89 -6.65
N THR A 82 5.11 1.02 -5.77
CA THR A 82 4.28 0.36 -4.77
C THR A 82 4.65 0.82 -3.36
N TYR A 83 3.65 0.73 -2.49
CA TYR A 83 3.79 0.93 -1.07
C TYR A 83 2.92 -0.08 -0.35
N TRP A 84 3.41 -0.80 0.65
CA TRP A 84 2.55 -1.63 1.44
C TRP A 84 2.79 -1.43 2.92
N ARG A 85 1.76 -1.65 3.70
CA ARG A 85 1.73 -1.45 5.14
C ARG A 85 1.14 -2.62 5.85
N TYR A 86 1.66 -2.87 7.05
CA TYR A 86 1.02 -3.73 8.00
C TYR A 86 0.45 -2.90 9.15
N TYR A 87 -0.87 -2.78 9.19
CA TYR A 87 -1.58 -2.07 10.24
C TYR A 87 -1.75 -2.99 11.45
N GLY A 88 -1.12 -2.66 12.56
CA GLY A 88 -1.31 -3.26 13.86
C GLY A 88 -2.38 -2.54 14.69
N PHE A 89 -2.63 -3.03 15.89
CA PHE A 89 -3.55 -2.39 16.84
C PHE A 89 -3.14 -0.93 17.10
N GLY A 90 -4.12 -0.03 17.10
CA GLY A 90 -3.89 1.39 17.31
C GLY A 90 -3.44 2.18 16.09
N SER A 91 -3.21 1.51 14.95
CA SER A 91 -2.81 2.19 13.71
C SER A 91 -3.95 3.01 13.12
N GLU A 92 -3.62 4.17 12.57
CA GLU A 92 -4.54 5.02 11.83
C GLU A 92 -3.90 5.55 10.56
N LEU A 93 -4.70 6.06 9.64
CA LEU A 93 -4.27 6.82 8.48
C LEU A 93 -5.08 8.12 8.45
N LEU A 94 -4.41 9.22 8.74
CA LEU A 94 -5.02 10.55 8.74
C LEU A 94 -5.56 10.91 7.36
N LYS A 95 -6.54 11.78 7.33
CA LYS A 95 -7.18 12.26 6.12
C LYS A 95 -6.17 13.05 5.26
N HIS A 96 -5.94 12.59 4.03
CA HIS A 96 -4.98 13.18 3.10
C HIS A 96 -5.42 13.02 1.64
N ARG A 97 -4.67 13.63 0.76
CA ARG A 97 -4.62 13.32 -0.67
C ARG A 97 -3.23 12.84 -1.01
N ASP A 98 -3.14 11.98 -2.00
CA ASP A 98 -1.88 11.49 -2.48
C ASP A 98 -1.13 12.54 -3.32
N ARG A 99 0.15 12.33 -3.52
CA ARG A 99 1.00 13.13 -4.39
C ARG A 99 0.75 12.82 -5.88
N PRO A 100 1.20 13.68 -6.83
CA PRO A 100 0.93 13.53 -8.27
C PRO A 100 1.26 12.16 -8.86
N ALA A 101 2.32 11.48 -8.39
CA ALA A 101 2.69 10.13 -8.81
C ALA A 101 1.63 9.05 -8.47
N CYS A 102 0.60 9.38 -7.71
CA CYS A 102 -0.50 8.51 -7.29
C CYS A 102 -1.82 8.92 -7.96
N GLU A 103 -1.79 9.41 -9.20
CA GLU A 103 -2.99 9.87 -9.91
C GLU A 103 -4.07 8.79 -9.93
N ILE A 104 -3.71 7.57 -10.31
CA ILE A 104 -4.55 6.39 -10.29
C ILE A 104 -4.03 5.44 -9.22
N SER A 105 -4.78 5.29 -8.16
CA SER A 105 -4.37 4.50 -6.98
C SER A 105 -5.22 3.26 -6.82
N ILE A 106 -4.56 2.16 -6.47
CA ILE A 106 -5.17 0.91 -6.05
C ILE A 106 -4.81 0.66 -4.60
N THR A 107 -5.82 0.40 -3.79
CA THR A 107 -5.66 -0.14 -2.44
C THR A 107 -6.17 -1.57 -2.42
N ALA A 108 -5.28 -2.54 -2.22
CA ALA A 108 -5.62 -3.96 -2.22
C ALA A 108 -5.47 -4.56 -0.81
N CYS A 109 -6.50 -5.29 -0.36
CA CYS A 109 -6.49 -5.96 0.93
C CYS A 109 -5.88 -7.35 0.81
N ILE A 110 -4.69 -7.55 1.38
CA ILE A 110 -3.98 -8.84 1.37
C ILE A 110 -4.43 -9.71 2.55
N ASN A 111 -4.50 -9.14 3.74
CA ASN A 111 -4.89 -9.83 4.96
C ASN A 111 -5.60 -8.89 5.92
N LYS A 112 -6.52 -9.41 6.74
CA LYS A 112 -7.17 -8.65 7.82
C LYS A 112 -7.79 -9.57 8.86
N THR A 113 -7.89 -9.10 10.10
CA THR A 113 -8.51 -9.83 11.20
C THR A 113 -9.91 -9.31 11.56
N ARG A 114 -10.31 -8.14 11.06
CA ARG A 114 -11.65 -7.56 11.27
C ARG A 114 -12.32 -7.13 9.98
N LYS A 115 -13.65 -6.97 10.04
CA LYS A 115 -14.49 -6.57 8.91
C LYS A 115 -14.12 -5.14 8.45
N ILE A 116 -13.65 -5.04 7.22
CA ILE A 116 -13.42 -3.79 6.49
C ILE A 116 -14.25 -3.88 5.19
N GLU A 117 -14.60 -2.75 4.62
CA GLU A 117 -15.43 -2.68 3.41
C GLU A 117 -14.78 -3.32 2.18
N ILE A 118 -13.43 -3.32 2.09
CA ILE A 118 -12.71 -4.00 1.01
C ILE A 118 -12.49 -5.46 1.38
N PRO A 119 -13.11 -6.42 0.68
CA PRO A 119 -12.90 -7.85 0.94
C PRO A 119 -11.44 -8.27 0.71
N ILE A 120 -10.98 -9.29 1.46
CA ILE A 120 -9.65 -9.90 1.23
C ILE A 120 -9.55 -10.37 -0.23
N GLY A 121 -8.41 -10.10 -0.87
CA GLY A 121 -8.18 -10.42 -2.28
C GLY A 121 -8.85 -9.46 -3.27
N SER A 122 -9.59 -8.46 -2.78
CA SER A 122 -10.20 -7.41 -3.60
C SER A 122 -9.40 -6.11 -3.52
N ALA A 123 -9.63 -5.22 -4.46
CA ALA A 123 -8.94 -3.93 -4.53
C ALA A 123 -9.94 -2.80 -4.79
N LEU A 124 -9.65 -1.62 -4.23
CA LEU A 124 -10.34 -0.37 -4.50
C LEU A 124 -9.47 0.49 -5.42
N LEU A 125 -10.00 0.86 -6.57
CA LEU A 125 -9.43 1.82 -7.51
C LEU A 125 -10.03 3.20 -7.22
N TYR A 126 -9.20 4.23 -7.10
CA TYR A 126 -9.62 5.61 -6.83
C TYR A 126 -8.62 6.63 -7.41
N LEU A 127 -8.99 7.90 -7.41
CA LEU A 127 -8.15 9.01 -7.88
C LEU A 127 -7.38 9.58 -6.68
N GLY A 128 -6.15 9.12 -6.47
CA GLY A 128 -5.39 9.43 -5.25
C GLY A 128 -5.13 10.91 -5.05
N VAL A 129 -4.85 11.66 -6.13
CA VAL A 129 -4.61 13.10 -6.09
C VAL A 129 -5.89 13.91 -5.84
N GLU A 130 -7.03 13.45 -6.36
CA GLU A 130 -8.30 14.19 -6.31
C GLU A 130 -9.12 13.83 -5.06
N ASP A 131 -9.17 12.54 -4.73
CA ASP A 131 -10.01 12.03 -3.66
C ASP A 131 -9.31 12.11 -2.30
N GLN A 132 -9.93 12.83 -1.38
CA GLN A 132 -9.48 12.86 -0.01
C GLN A 132 -9.88 11.57 0.68
N HIS A 133 -8.90 10.83 1.22
CA HIS A 133 -9.12 9.54 1.82
C HIS A 133 -8.44 9.41 3.18
N ALA A 134 -8.91 8.46 3.97
CA ALA A 134 -8.44 8.20 5.32
C ALA A 134 -8.76 6.76 5.73
N ARG A 135 -8.15 6.31 6.80
CA ARG A 135 -8.64 5.23 7.64
C ARG A 135 -9.04 5.84 8.97
N PRO A 136 -10.32 6.20 9.14
CA PRO A 136 -10.78 6.88 10.35
C PRO A 136 -10.79 5.93 11.54
N GLY A 137 -10.35 6.43 12.68
CA GLY A 137 -10.28 5.69 13.93
C GLY A 137 -9.12 4.70 14.01
N LEU A 138 -8.79 4.31 15.23
CA LEU A 138 -7.71 3.38 15.50
C LEU A 138 -8.08 1.97 15.05
N TYR A 139 -7.17 1.30 14.34
CA TYR A 139 -7.35 -0.10 13.97
C TYR A 139 -7.38 -0.99 15.22
N GLN A 140 -8.38 -1.82 15.35
CA GLN A 140 -8.60 -2.65 16.55
C GLN A 140 -8.46 -4.14 16.28
N GLY A 141 -7.87 -4.54 15.14
CA GLY A 141 -7.58 -5.92 14.79
C GLY A 141 -6.15 -6.31 15.12
N ASP A 142 -5.85 -7.62 15.02
CA ASP A 142 -4.52 -8.17 15.32
C ASP A 142 -3.51 -7.89 14.20
N GLY A 143 -3.99 -7.56 13.01
CA GLY A 143 -3.13 -7.14 11.91
C GLY A 143 -3.83 -7.09 10.56
N MET A 144 -3.35 -6.23 9.67
CA MET A 144 -3.85 -6.09 8.31
C MET A 144 -2.73 -5.67 7.37
N ALA A 145 -2.45 -6.50 6.37
CA ALA A 145 -1.56 -6.13 5.27
C ALA A 145 -2.37 -5.50 4.13
N GLN A 146 -1.95 -4.33 3.70
CA GLN A 146 -2.58 -3.56 2.63
C GLN A 146 -1.53 -3.11 1.63
N LEU A 147 -1.75 -3.41 0.35
CA LEU A 147 -0.90 -3.02 -0.76
C LEU A 147 -1.51 -1.82 -1.47
N PHE A 148 -0.72 -0.80 -1.67
CA PHE A 148 -1.00 0.37 -2.49
C PHE A 148 -0.18 0.29 -3.76
N MET A 149 -0.83 0.42 -4.91
CA MET A 149 -0.22 0.42 -6.23
C MET A 149 -0.59 1.72 -6.92
N HIS A 150 0.41 2.40 -7.49
CA HIS A 150 0.23 3.72 -8.05
C HIS A 150 0.61 3.76 -9.52
N TYR A 151 -0.18 4.52 -10.27
CA TYR A 151 -0.03 4.72 -11.70
C TYR A 151 -0.37 6.18 -12.07
N VAL A 152 0.04 6.57 -13.26
CA VAL A 152 -0.36 7.82 -13.90
C VAL A 152 -0.90 7.56 -15.30
N ASP A 153 -1.84 8.37 -15.75
CA ASP A 153 -2.34 8.33 -17.14
C ASP A 153 -1.19 8.67 -18.10
N GLN A 154 -0.94 7.80 -19.09
CA GLN A 154 0.12 8.01 -20.10
C GLN A 154 -0.05 9.32 -20.89
N HIS A 155 -1.29 9.78 -21.02
CA HIS A 155 -1.66 11.00 -21.75
C HIS A 155 -2.14 12.12 -20.83
N GLY A 156 -2.00 11.92 -19.50
CA GLY A 156 -2.41 12.86 -18.48
C GLY A 156 -1.32 13.86 -18.07
N PRO A 157 -1.67 14.84 -17.24
CA PRO A 157 -0.74 15.87 -16.79
C PRO A 157 0.39 15.34 -15.90
N PHE A 158 0.24 14.13 -15.34
CA PHE A 158 1.19 13.52 -14.43
C PHE A 158 2.05 12.43 -15.08
N ALA A 159 1.99 12.26 -16.41
CA ALA A 159 2.74 11.22 -17.13
C ALA A 159 4.28 11.26 -16.87
N HIS A 160 4.82 12.44 -16.57
CA HIS A 160 6.23 12.63 -16.24
C HIS A 160 6.66 12.02 -14.90
N HIS A 161 5.71 11.56 -14.06
CA HIS A 161 5.99 10.81 -12.82
C HIS A 161 6.12 9.30 -13.05
N GLN A 162 6.19 8.82 -14.29
CA GLN A 162 6.51 7.43 -14.58
C GLN A 162 7.82 7.04 -13.85
N GLU A 163 7.88 5.82 -13.31
CA GLU A 163 9.05 5.32 -12.57
C GLU A 163 9.52 6.28 -11.47
N ASP A 164 8.60 6.63 -10.59
CA ASP A 164 8.85 7.58 -9.51
C ASP A 164 10.08 7.21 -8.67
N ASN A 165 11.11 8.04 -8.79
CA ASN A 165 12.38 7.90 -8.07
C ASN A 165 12.42 8.70 -6.75
N TYR A 166 11.29 8.94 -6.12
CA TYR A 166 11.21 9.76 -4.91
C TYR A 166 12.24 9.39 -3.85
N LEU A 167 12.42 8.10 -3.55
CA LEU A 167 13.43 7.65 -2.58
C LEU A 167 14.85 7.65 -3.12
N LYS A 168 15.06 7.47 -4.43
CA LYS A 168 16.40 7.56 -5.03
C LYS A 168 16.92 8.99 -5.03
N ASN A 169 16.04 9.97 -5.14
CA ASN A 169 16.37 11.40 -5.20
C ASN A 169 16.40 12.07 -3.81
N THR A 170 15.63 11.58 -2.85
CA THR A 170 15.78 11.97 -1.46
C THR A 170 16.85 11.09 -0.83
N LYS A 171 18.07 11.62 -0.68
CA LYS A 171 19.05 11.10 0.28
C LYS A 171 18.43 11.26 1.67
N MET A 172 17.55 10.34 2.04
CA MET A 172 17.01 10.28 3.37
C MET A 172 18.17 9.93 4.29
N LYS A 173 18.65 10.88 5.07
CA LYS A 173 19.41 10.60 6.25
C LYS A 173 18.48 9.86 7.21
N GLN A 174 18.55 8.54 7.24
CA GLN A 174 18.09 7.77 8.38
C GLN A 174 18.93 8.23 9.57
N SER A 175 18.30 8.75 10.61
CA SER A 175 19.01 8.91 11.87
C SER A 175 19.03 7.52 12.54
N PRO A 176 20.13 7.16 13.24
CA PRO A 176 20.18 5.92 14.02
C PRO A 176 19.05 5.82 15.07
N GLU A 177 18.51 6.95 15.51
CA GLU A 177 17.41 7.07 16.48
C GLU A 177 16.07 6.58 15.90
N ASP A 178 15.87 6.68 14.57
CA ASP A 178 14.65 6.21 13.91
C ASP A 178 14.59 4.67 13.88
N ASP A 179 15.74 3.99 13.79
CA ASP A 179 15.84 2.53 13.76
C ASP A 179 15.56 1.93 15.15
N ASP A 180 16.08 2.53 16.22
CA ASP A 180 15.83 2.10 17.60
C ASP A 180 14.38 2.27 18.00
N TYR A 181 13.73 3.32 17.55
CA TYR A 181 12.32 3.57 17.79
C TYR A 181 11.42 2.52 17.10
N ALA A 182 11.69 2.22 15.84
CA ALA A 182 10.96 1.21 15.08
C ALA A 182 11.07 -0.19 15.73
N ILE A 183 12.27 -0.58 16.15
CA ILE A 183 12.53 -1.86 16.81
C ILE A 183 11.81 -1.94 18.17
N ASN A 184 11.80 -0.86 18.94
CA ASN A 184 11.14 -0.82 20.25
C ASN A 184 9.62 -0.86 20.14
N VAL A 185 9.03 -0.18 19.16
CA VAL A 185 7.59 -0.24 18.89
C VAL A 185 7.16 -1.63 18.46
N LEU A 186 7.95 -2.31 17.63
CA LEU A 186 7.69 -3.69 17.24
C LEU A 186 7.74 -4.64 18.44
N LYS A 187 8.72 -4.50 19.33
CA LYS A 187 8.81 -5.30 20.56
C LYS A 187 7.60 -5.12 21.46
N ILE A 188 7.05 -3.92 21.57
CA ILE A 188 5.88 -3.62 22.40
C ILE A 188 4.59 -4.18 21.78
N ASN A 189 4.42 -4.07 20.46
CA ASN A 189 3.18 -4.47 19.79
C ASN A 189 3.13 -5.95 19.36
N TYR A 190 4.28 -6.63 19.28
CA TYR A 190 4.40 -8.02 18.80
C TYR A 190 5.01 -8.99 19.83
N ALA A 191 5.27 -8.52 21.06
CA ALA A 191 5.71 -9.38 22.18
C ALA A 191 4.58 -10.24 22.79
N GLY A 192 3.35 -10.08 22.30
CA GLY A 192 2.21 -10.95 22.68
C GLY A 192 2.15 -12.17 21.76
N ASP A 193 2.28 -13.32 22.38
CA ASP A 193 2.32 -14.66 21.81
C ASP A 193 1.20 -15.00 20.83
N ASP A 194 1.54 -15.89 19.87
CA ASP A 194 0.66 -16.74 19.08
C ASP A 194 -0.20 -16.06 18.00
N PHE A 195 0.42 -15.84 16.84
CA PHE A 195 -0.33 -15.89 15.59
C PHE A 195 -0.84 -17.31 15.37
N LYS A 196 -2.04 -17.61 15.87
CA LYS A 196 -2.77 -18.80 15.46
C LYS A 196 -3.30 -18.61 14.06
N TYR A 197 -2.92 -19.52 13.16
CA TYR A 197 -3.35 -19.64 11.78
C TYR A 197 -4.83 -20.01 11.66
#